data_ba8ab89b27258fc8637ac244da920ae8
#
_entry.id   ba8ab89b27258fc8637ac244da920ae8
#
_cell.length_a   1.000
_cell.length_b   1.000
_cell.length_c   1.000
_cell.angle_alpha   90.00
_cell.angle_beta   90.00
_cell.angle_gamma   90.00
#
_symmetry.space_group_name_H-M   'P 1'
#
loop_
_entity.id
_entity.type
_entity.pdbx_description
1 polymer ?
#
loop_
_entity_poly.entity_id
_entity_poly.type
_entity_poly.pdbx_seq_one_letter_code
_entity_poly.pdbx_strand_id
1 'polypeptide(L)'
;HSGLYGGAVHNPAEVLAELVAKMHDEKGRITLPGFYDSVRTLTPQERADFARLPNDDASYLKETGVPALWGEEGYTSAERTGARPTLEVNGLLSGWTGPGSKTVLPAKAMAKISCRLVADQQPSEVKKQMIRFMEENAPKTVQWEVKDLTHSPFAIADLNNPGVKAMHKAMESVWGMRPFYRREGGSIGAVAMLQQICGVESVLVGMGLPSDNVHSPNEHLHL
;
A
#
# COMPACT_ATOMS: atom_id res chain seq x y z
N HIS A 1 6.56 35.29 8.33
CA HIS A 1 6.55 35.56 9.77
C HIS A 1 5.12 35.48 10.31
N SER A 2 4.85 34.60 11.29
CA SER A 2 3.49 34.32 11.80
C SER A 2 2.85 35.56 12.45
N GLY A 3 3.63 36.42 13.10
CA GLY A 3 3.12 37.66 13.69
C GLY A 3 2.66 38.73 12.69
N LEU A 4 3.04 38.61 11.39
CA LEU A 4 2.63 39.54 10.34
C LEU A 4 1.55 38.95 9.42
N TYR A 5 1.62 37.67 9.14
CA TYR A 5 0.81 37.02 8.11
C TYR A 5 -0.03 35.84 8.67
N GLY A 6 0.18 35.41 9.91
CA GLY A 6 -0.60 34.36 10.55
C GLY A 6 -2.06 34.78 10.65
N GLY A 7 -2.95 33.88 10.25
CA GLY A 7 -4.39 34.17 10.18
C GLY A 7 -4.82 34.95 8.92
N ALA A 8 -3.88 35.50 8.14
CA ALA A 8 -4.17 36.22 6.88
C ALA A 8 -3.77 35.41 5.64
N VAL A 9 -2.74 34.57 5.75
CA VAL A 9 -2.25 33.70 4.68
C VAL A 9 -2.42 32.25 5.11
N HIS A 10 -3.01 31.43 4.26
CA HIS A 10 -3.23 30.05 4.56
C HIS A 10 -1.89 29.28 4.60
N ASN A 11 -1.62 28.64 5.70
CA ASN A 11 -0.36 27.92 5.94
C ASN A 11 -0.36 26.59 5.15
N PRO A 12 0.53 26.39 4.17
CA PRO A 12 0.56 25.15 3.40
C PRO A 12 0.77 23.90 4.24
N ALA A 13 1.44 24.00 5.40
CA ALA A 13 1.60 22.85 6.29
C ALA A 13 0.27 22.39 6.90
N GLU A 14 -0.57 23.33 7.30
CA GLU A 14 -1.91 23.05 7.83
C GLU A 14 -2.80 22.45 6.73
N VAL A 15 -2.84 23.10 5.56
CA VAL A 15 -3.60 22.58 4.41
C VAL A 15 -3.18 21.16 4.04
N LEU A 16 -1.88 20.88 3.98
CA LEU A 16 -1.40 19.53 3.65
C LEU A 16 -1.80 18.51 4.72
N ALA A 17 -1.70 18.86 6.00
CA ALA A 17 -2.11 17.98 7.09
C ALA A 17 -3.61 17.65 7.02
N GLU A 18 -4.45 18.64 6.75
CA GLU A 18 -5.90 18.44 6.57
C GLU A 18 -6.22 17.56 5.36
N LEU A 19 -5.54 17.76 4.23
CA LEU A 19 -5.71 16.94 3.03
C LEU A 19 -5.30 15.49 3.28
N VAL A 20 -4.15 15.27 3.93
CA VAL A 20 -3.69 13.93 4.31
C VAL A 20 -4.67 13.25 5.27
N ALA A 21 -5.16 13.97 6.27
CA ALA A 21 -6.15 13.43 7.22
C ALA A 21 -7.46 13.02 6.54
N LYS A 22 -7.83 13.68 5.46
CA LYS A 22 -9.03 13.33 4.67
C LYS A 22 -8.85 12.14 3.73
N MET A 23 -7.62 11.64 3.51
CA MET A 23 -7.37 10.52 2.58
C MET A 23 -7.86 9.17 3.11
N HIS A 24 -8.20 9.09 4.39
CA HIS A 24 -8.86 7.94 4.98
C HIS A 24 -10.09 8.40 5.78
N ASP A 25 -11.10 7.55 5.78
CA ASP A 25 -12.27 7.75 6.65
C ASP A 25 -12.06 7.09 8.03
N GLU A 26 -13.06 7.22 8.90
CA GLU A 26 -13.04 6.65 10.26
C GLU A 26 -12.96 5.10 10.27
N LYS A 27 -13.27 4.45 9.15
CA LYS A 27 -13.20 2.99 8.97
C LYS A 27 -11.91 2.53 8.29
N GLY A 28 -10.94 3.43 8.13
CA GLY A 28 -9.67 3.14 7.47
C GLY A 28 -9.78 2.94 5.96
N ARG A 29 -10.91 3.35 5.32
CA ARG A 29 -11.08 3.29 3.87
C ARG A 29 -10.45 4.51 3.20
N ILE A 30 -9.79 4.29 2.09
CA ILE A 30 -9.22 5.36 1.26
C ILE A 30 -10.37 6.13 0.58
N THR A 31 -10.33 7.44 0.67
CA THR A 31 -11.42 8.34 0.24
C THR A 31 -11.20 8.93 -1.15
N LEU A 32 -10.16 8.53 -1.88
CA LEU A 32 -9.96 8.97 -3.25
C LEU A 32 -11.16 8.55 -4.10
N PRO A 33 -11.78 9.49 -4.86
CA PRO A 33 -12.98 9.19 -5.64
C PRO A 33 -12.77 8.06 -6.64
N GLY A 34 -13.57 7.00 -6.55
CA GLY A 34 -13.49 5.83 -7.43
C GLY A 34 -12.37 4.83 -7.11
N PHE A 35 -11.63 5.01 -6.00
CA PHE A 35 -10.46 4.19 -5.68
C PHE A 35 -10.76 2.69 -5.58
N TYR A 36 -11.95 2.33 -5.18
CA TYR A 36 -12.38 0.94 -5.01
C TYR A 36 -13.20 0.37 -6.18
N ASP A 37 -13.49 1.15 -7.23
CA ASP A 37 -14.41 0.74 -8.30
C ASP A 37 -13.97 -0.54 -9.03
N SER A 38 -12.66 -0.75 -9.18
CA SER A 38 -12.09 -1.95 -9.80
C SER A 38 -11.60 -2.99 -8.80
N VAL A 39 -11.71 -2.74 -7.48
CA VAL A 39 -11.19 -3.65 -6.46
C VAL A 39 -12.10 -4.85 -6.31
N ARG A 40 -11.57 -6.04 -6.54
CA ARG A 40 -12.31 -7.30 -6.37
C ARG A 40 -12.68 -7.54 -4.91
N THR A 41 -13.93 -7.90 -4.70
CA THR A 41 -14.38 -8.40 -3.39
C THR A 41 -13.81 -9.80 -3.16
N LEU A 42 -13.31 -10.04 -1.95
CA LEU A 42 -12.89 -11.39 -1.54
C LEU A 42 -14.08 -12.35 -1.51
N THR A 43 -13.90 -13.48 -2.16
CA THR A 43 -14.86 -14.58 -2.07
C THR A 43 -14.79 -15.26 -0.69
N PRO A 44 -15.83 -15.97 -0.24
CA PRO A 44 -15.79 -16.76 0.99
C PRO A 44 -14.62 -17.77 1.02
N GLN A 45 -14.28 -18.36 -0.12
CA GLN A 45 -13.17 -19.29 -0.24
C GLN A 45 -11.82 -18.59 -0.04
N GLU A 46 -11.61 -17.43 -0.65
CA GLU A 46 -10.39 -16.65 -0.45
C GLU A 46 -10.23 -16.21 1.01
N ARG A 47 -11.31 -15.79 1.68
CA ARG A 47 -11.25 -15.47 3.11
C ARG A 47 -10.90 -16.69 3.96
N ALA A 48 -11.43 -17.87 3.63
CA ALA A 48 -11.07 -19.11 4.31
C ALA A 48 -9.60 -19.49 4.09
N ASP A 49 -9.05 -19.24 2.90
CA ASP A 49 -7.63 -19.47 2.60
C ASP A 49 -6.74 -18.47 3.33
N PHE A 50 -7.11 -17.18 3.40
CA PHE A 50 -6.41 -16.18 4.22
C PHE A 50 -6.39 -16.56 5.71
N ALA A 51 -7.50 -17.08 6.26
CA ALA A 51 -7.60 -17.50 7.66
C ALA A 51 -6.70 -18.70 8.02
N ARG A 52 -6.20 -19.42 7.01
CA ARG A 52 -5.26 -20.55 7.20
C ARG A 52 -3.79 -20.11 7.18
N LEU A 53 -3.50 -18.87 6.80
CA LEU A 53 -2.12 -18.35 6.78
C LEU A 53 -1.59 -18.24 8.22
N PRO A 54 -0.31 -18.54 8.44
CA PRO A 54 0.29 -18.51 9.79
C PRO A 54 0.46 -17.09 10.34
N ASN A 55 0.37 -16.05 9.50
CA ASN A 55 0.50 -14.65 9.87
C ASN A 55 -0.86 -14.02 10.19
N ASP A 56 -1.41 -14.37 11.32
CA ASP A 56 -2.62 -13.79 11.88
C ASP A 56 -2.35 -12.41 12.55
N ASP A 57 -3.39 -11.75 13.02
CA ASP A 57 -3.29 -10.44 13.68
C ASP A 57 -2.39 -10.46 14.92
N ALA A 58 -2.32 -11.59 15.65
CA ALA A 58 -1.42 -11.73 16.80
C ALA A 58 0.05 -11.76 16.36
N SER A 59 0.35 -12.39 15.25
CA SER A 59 1.68 -12.38 14.63
C SER A 59 2.10 -10.97 14.22
N TYR A 60 1.21 -10.20 13.57
CA TYR A 60 1.48 -8.81 13.22
C TYR A 60 1.76 -7.93 14.44
N LEU A 61 0.98 -8.06 15.51
CA LEU A 61 1.23 -7.33 16.77
C LEU A 61 2.60 -7.66 17.36
N LYS A 62 2.95 -8.95 17.36
CA LYS A 62 4.24 -9.42 17.89
C LYS A 62 5.42 -8.92 17.07
N GLU A 63 5.34 -9.00 15.74
CA GLU A 63 6.40 -8.59 14.82
C GLU A 63 6.63 -7.09 14.82
N THR A 64 5.56 -6.31 14.83
CA THR A 64 5.64 -4.85 14.73
C THR A 64 5.81 -4.15 16.08
N GLY A 65 5.39 -4.78 17.18
CA GLY A 65 5.41 -4.18 18.51
C GLY A 65 4.43 -3.02 18.72
N VAL A 66 3.49 -2.81 17.79
CA VAL A 66 2.48 -1.76 17.93
C VAL A 66 1.43 -2.14 18.99
N PRO A 67 0.84 -1.16 19.68
CA PRO A 67 -0.16 -1.43 20.73
C PRO A 67 -1.50 -1.94 20.18
N ALA A 68 -1.81 -1.62 18.93
CA ALA A 68 -3.01 -2.08 18.22
C ALA A 68 -2.80 -2.03 16.72
N LEU A 69 -3.50 -2.90 15.98
CA LEU A 69 -3.53 -2.90 14.52
C LEU A 69 -4.50 -1.83 14.01
N TRP A 70 -4.22 -1.33 12.81
CA TRP A 70 -5.04 -0.33 12.13
C TRP A 70 -5.29 -0.77 10.67
N GLY A 71 -6.31 -0.21 10.04
CA GLY A 71 -6.60 -0.37 8.62
C GLY A 71 -8.09 -0.56 8.35
N GLU A 72 -8.44 -0.91 7.11
CA GLU A 72 -9.83 -1.02 6.64
C GLU A 72 -10.66 -1.98 7.50
N GLU A 73 -11.79 -1.48 8.02
CA GLU A 73 -12.72 -2.25 8.87
C GLU A 73 -13.28 -3.45 8.10
N GLY A 74 -13.46 -4.58 8.81
CA GLY A 74 -14.02 -5.80 8.24
C GLY A 74 -13.03 -6.72 7.54
N TYR A 75 -11.72 -6.40 7.60
CA TYR A 75 -10.64 -7.21 7.05
C TYR A 75 -9.57 -7.50 8.10
N THR A 76 -8.99 -8.70 8.05
CA THR A 76 -7.81 -9.08 8.84
C THR A 76 -6.55 -8.41 8.30
N SER A 77 -5.47 -8.39 9.07
CA SER A 77 -4.19 -7.81 8.62
C SER A 77 -3.67 -8.50 7.35
N ALA A 78 -3.76 -9.81 7.27
CA ALA A 78 -3.38 -10.57 6.08
C ALA A 78 -4.22 -10.18 4.85
N GLU A 79 -5.53 -9.99 5.01
CA GLU A 79 -6.40 -9.52 3.93
C GLU A 79 -6.09 -8.07 3.53
N ARG A 80 -5.82 -7.18 4.49
CA ARG A 80 -5.44 -5.77 4.23
C ARG A 80 -4.16 -5.66 3.43
N THR A 81 -3.14 -6.45 3.78
CA THR A 81 -1.83 -6.39 3.11
C THR A 81 -1.77 -7.15 1.79
N GLY A 82 -2.69 -8.10 1.56
CA GLY A 82 -2.67 -8.96 0.37
C GLY A 82 -3.77 -8.70 -0.64
N ALA A 83 -4.96 -8.35 -0.19
CA ALA A 83 -6.16 -8.28 -1.04
C ALA A 83 -6.86 -6.91 -1.04
N ARG A 84 -6.43 -6.00 -0.18
CA ARG A 84 -6.96 -4.62 -0.13
C ARG A 84 -5.89 -3.63 -0.56
N PRO A 85 -6.25 -2.60 -1.31
CA PRO A 85 -5.30 -1.55 -1.65
C PRO A 85 -4.98 -0.70 -0.42
N THR A 86 -3.77 -0.15 -0.37
CA THR A 86 -3.34 0.76 0.70
C THR A 86 -2.88 2.10 0.15
N LEU A 87 -2.96 3.13 0.97
CA LEU A 87 -2.40 4.44 0.73
C LEU A 87 -1.60 4.84 1.98
N GLU A 88 -0.30 5.09 1.78
CA GLU A 88 0.61 5.40 2.87
C GLU A 88 1.34 6.72 2.63
N VAL A 89 1.51 7.49 3.69
CA VAL A 89 2.31 8.71 3.68
C VAL A 89 3.74 8.37 4.08
N ASN A 90 4.63 8.33 3.10
CA ASN A 90 6.03 7.95 3.27
C ASN A 90 6.94 9.12 3.67
N GLY A 91 6.46 10.35 3.57
CA GLY A 91 7.19 11.54 3.98
C GLY A 91 6.32 12.78 3.99
N LEU A 92 6.55 13.62 4.98
CA LEU A 92 5.95 14.95 5.12
C LEU A 92 7.06 15.96 5.36
N LEU A 93 7.05 17.05 4.62
CA LEU A 93 8.03 18.10 4.76
C LEU A 93 7.37 19.48 4.65
N SER A 94 7.51 20.27 5.69
CA SER A 94 7.16 21.69 5.70
C SER A 94 7.73 22.40 6.92
N GLY A 95 7.82 23.73 6.83
CA GLY A 95 8.23 24.56 7.96
C GLY A 95 9.70 24.41 8.35
N TRP A 96 9.99 24.79 9.59
CA TRP A 96 11.32 24.73 10.16
C TRP A 96 11.53 23.42 10.92
N THR A 97 12.53 22.64 10.50
CA THR A 97 12.88 21.33 11.08
C THR A 97 14.25 21.30 11.76
N GLY A 98 14.97 22.44 11.76
CA GLY A 98 16.25 22.58 12.43
C GLY A 98 16.13 22.83 13.94
N PRO A 99 17.26 22.93 14.67
CA PRO A 99 17.26 23.21 16.10
C PRO A 99 16.69 24.59 16.41
N GLY A 100 16.08 24.71 17.60
CA GLY A 100 15.41 25.93 18.06
C GLY A 100 14.05 26.17 17.41
N SER A 101 13.45 27.32 17.69
CA SER A 101 12.13 27.71 17.18
C SER A 101 12.23 28.87 16.19
N LYS A 102 11.41 28.86 15.14
CA LYS A 102 11.21 29.97 14.22
C LYS A 102 9.74 30.19 13.97
N THR A 103 9.29 31.45 14.03
CA THR A 103 7.90 31.84 13.73
C THR A 103 7.70 32.07 12.25
N VAL A 104 8.15 31.12 11.42
CA VAL A 104 8.03 31.19 9.95
C VAL A 104 6.72 30.53 9.50
N LEU A 105 6.02 31.16 8.56
CA LEU A 105 5.03 30.46 7.73
C LEU A 105 5.77 29.87 6.54
N PRO A 106 5.71 28.56 6.32
CA PRO A 106 6.37 27.94 5.16
C PRO A 106 5.71 28.41 3.86
N ALA A 107 6.51 28.56 2.81
CA ALA A 107 5.98 28.86 1.47
C ALA A 107 5.48 27.60 0.75
N LYS A 108 5.91 26.42 1.17
CA LYS A 108 5.60 25.13 0.55
C LYS A 108 5.46 24.04 1.60
N ALA A 109 4.61 23.06 1.28
CA ALA A 109 4.51 21.79 1.96
C ALA A 109 4.52 20.66 0.93
N MET A 110 5.01 19.48 1.30
CA MET A 110 5.11 18.32 0.42
C MET A 110 4.78 17.05 1.19
N ALA A 111 4.00 16.17 0.57
CA ALA A 111 3.84 14.78 1.00
C ALA A 111 4.37 13.84 -0.09
N LYS A 112 5.03 12.76 0.31
CA LYS A 112 5.28 11.58 -0.51
C LYS A 112 4.28 10.53 -0.13
N ILE A 113 3.53 10.05 -1.11
CA ILE A 113 2.45 9.10 -0.92
C ILE A 113 2.71 7.90 -1.82
N SER A 114 2.53 6.71 -1.29
CA SER A 114 2.53 5.47 -2.05
C SER A 114 1.19 4.75 -1.91
N CYS A 115 0.73 4.15 -3.00
CA CYS A 115 -0.42 3.26 -3.00
C CYS A 115 0.04 1.86 -3.37
N ARG A 116 -0.28 0.87 -2.55
CA ARG A 116 -0.18 -0.53 -2.94
C ARG A 116 -1.48 -0.92 -3.61
N LEU A 117 -1.38 -1.31 -4.88
CA LEU A 117 -2.54 -1.62 -5.70
C LEU A 117 -2.83 -3.12 -5.67
N VAL A 118 -4.09 -3.47 -5.89
CA VAL A 118 -4.54 -4.85 -6.04
C VAL A 118 -4.99 -5.12 -7.47
N ALA A 119 -5.34 -6.39 -7.76
CA ALA A 119 -5.79 -6.80 -9.07
C ALA A 119 -6.86 -5.85 -9.65
N ASP A 120 -6.72 -5.55 -10.95
CA ASP A 120 -7.58 -4.69 -11.77
C ASP A 120 -7.44 -3.17 -11.52
N GLN A 121 -6.73 -2.73 -10.49
CA GLN A 121 -6.40 -1.31 -10.36
C GLN A 121 -5.27 -0.92 -11.32
N GLN A 122 -5.41 0.24 -11.96
CA GLN A 122 -4.41 0.78 -12.88
C GLN A 122 -3.75 2.02 -12.27
N PRO A 123 -2.40 2.11 -12.26
CA PRO A 123 -1.68 3.27 -11.72
C PRO A 123 -2.12 4.60 -12.33
N SER A 124 -2.41 4.62 -13.63
CA SER A 124 -2.89 5.80 -14.34
C SER A 124 -4.25 6.30 -13.83
N GLU A 125 -5.14 5.38 -13.43
CA GLU A 125 -6.44 5.75 -12.85
C GLU A 125 -6.26 6.27 -11.43
N VAL A 126 -5.40 5.66 -10.61
CA VAL A 126 -5.10 6.15 -9.26
C VAL A 126 -4.54 7.58 -9.29
N LYS A 127 -3.70 7.90 -10.27
CA LYS A 127 -3.24 9.28 -10.47
C LYS A 127 -4.40 10.24 -10.73
N LYS A 128 -5.35 9.88 -11.61
CA LYS A 128 -6.54 10.70 -11.88
C LYS A 128 -7.41 10.86 -10.64
N GLN A 129 -7.58 9.80 -9.87
CA GLN A 129 -8.34 9.80 -8.61
C GLN A 129 -7.69 10.72 -7.57
N MET A 130 -6.35 10.71 -7.46
CA MET A 130 -5.62 11.64 -6.61
C MET A 130 -5.80 13.10 -7.07
N ILE A 131 -5.70 13.38 -8.36
CA ILE A 131 -5.92 14.72 -8.91
C ILE A 131 -7.34 15.18 -8.59
N ARG A 132 -8.35 14.33 -8.83
CA ARG A 132 -9.74 14.63 -8.51
C ARG A 132 -9.96 14.89 -7.02
N PHE A 133 -9.34 14.08 -6.16
CA PHE A 133 -9.38 14.32 -4.71
C PHE A 133 -8.83 15.71 -4.35
N MET A 134 -7.72 16.13 -4.97
CA MET A 134 -7.14 17.45 -4.77
C MET A 134 -8.06 18.55 -5.26
N GLU A 135 -8.67 18.39 -6.44
CA GLU A 135 -9.64 19.35 -7.01
C GLU A 135 -10.86 19.56 -6.11
N GLU A 136 -11.35 18.47 -5.50
CA GLU A 136 -12.53 18.49 -4.63
C GLU A 136 -12.23 19.01 -3.21
N ASN A 137 -11.00 18.83 -2.71
CA ASN A 137 -10.68 19.10 -1.31
C ASN A 137 -9.67 20.20 -1.04
N ALA A 138 -8.82 20.55 -2.00
CA ALA A 138 -7.83 21.60 -1.80
C ALA A 138 -8.50 22.99 -1.80
N PRO A 139 -8.20 23.84 -0.80
CA PRO A 139 -8.77 25.18 -0.76
C PRO A 139 -8.18 26.06 -1.87
N LYS A 140 -8.99 26.96 -2.40
CA LYS A 140 -8.58 27.92 -3.45
C LYS A 140 -7.48 28.90 -3.01
N THR A 141 -7.14 28.92 -1.76
CA THR A 141 -6.11 29.76 -1.14
C THR A 141 -4.68 29.26 -1.33
N VAL A 142 -4.51 28.06 -1.88
CA VAL A 142 -3.20 27.46 -2.17
C VAL A 142 -3.13 26.97 -3.61
N GLN A 143 -1.91 26.90 -4.14
CA GLN A 143 -1.62 26.20 -5.39
C GLN A 143 -1.09 24.81 -5.05
N TRP A 144 -1.45 23.81 -5.84
CA TRP A 144 -1.01 22.44 -5.65
C TRP A 144 -0.59 21.77 -6.95
N GLU A 145 0.22 20.75 -6.83
CA GLU A 145 0.68 19.91 -7.93
C GLU A 145 0.77 18.45 -7.47
N VAL A 146 0.35 17.52 -8.32
CA VAL A 146 0.56 16.08 -8.13
C VAL A 146 1.60 15.60 -9.11
N LYS A 147 2.74 15.11 -8.60
CA LYS A 147 3.83 14.52 -9.40
C LYS A 147 3.77 13.00 -9.31
N ASP A 148 3.68 12.37 -10.46
CA ASP A 148 3.84 10.93 -10.60
C ASP A 148 5.35 10.61 -10.61
N LEU A 149 5.81 9.81 -9.65
CA LEU A 149 7.24 9.51 -9.49
C LEU A 149 7.59 8.16 -10.12
N THR A 150 6.92 7.12 -9.67
CA THR A 150 7.14 5.74 -10.14
C THR A 150 5.85 4.95 -10.05
N HIS A 151 5.65 4.03 -10.97
CA HIS A 151 4.53 3.09 -10.90
C HIS A 151 4.94 1.74 -11.48
N SER A 152 4.29 0.70 -10.96
CA SER A 152 4.42 -0.66 -11.46
C SER A 152 3.03 -1.28 -11.55
N PRO A 153 2.68 -1.95 -12.64
CA PRO A 153 1.43 -2.67 -12.72
C PRO A 153 1.43 -3.85 -11.73
N PHE A 154 0.24 -4.29 -11.35
CA PHE A 154 0.08 -5.50 -10.57
C PHE A 154 0.34 -6.75 -11.44
N ALA A 155 0.64 -7.87 -10.78
CA ALA A 155 0.65 -9.19 -11.39
C ALA A 155 -0.20 -10.14 -10.54
N ILE A 156 -0.96 -11.00 -11.19
CA ILE A 156 -1.70 -12.07 -10.54
C ILE A 156 -1.50 -13.36 -11.32
N ALA A 157 -1.27 -14.46 -10.61
CA ALA A 157 -1.16 -15.78 -11.22
C ALA A 157 -2.53 -16.45 -11.31
N ASP A 158 -2.83 -17.08 -12.45
CA ASP A 158 -4.01 -17.94 -12.55
C ASP A 158 -3.73 -19.28 -11.84
N LEU A 159 -4.49 -19.56 -10.79
CA LEU A 159 -4.39 -20.82 -10.04
C LEU A 159 -4.72 -22.06 -10.89
N ASN A 160 -5.37 -21.89 -12.04
CA ASN A 160 -5.64 -22.95 -12.99
C ASN A 160 -4.46 -23.23 -13.94
N ASN A 161 -3.46 -22.36 -14.00
CA ASN A 161 -2.27 -22.54 -14.82
C ASN A 161 -1.59 -23.88 -14.51
N PRO A 162 -1.22 -24.69 -15.54
CA PRO A 162 -0.56 -25.98 -15.36
C PRO A 162 0.73 -25.89 -14.53
N GLY A 163 1.52 -24.82 -14.70
CA GLY A 163 2.75 -24.58 -13.94
C GLY A 163 2.48 -24.39 -12.44
N VAL A 164 1.44 -23.62 -12.09
CA VAL A 164 1.00 -23.46 -10.69
C VAL A 164 0.58 -24.80 -10.09
N LYS A 165 -0.20 -25.59 -10.83
CA LYS A 165 -0.63 -26.93 -10.37
C LYS A 165 0.55 -27.89 -10.21
N ALA A 166 1.52 -27.86 -11.13
CA ALA A 166 2.72 -28.70 -11.04
C ALA A 166 3.58 -28.30 -9.84
N MET A 167 3.79 -27.01 -9.61
CA MET A 167 4.52 -26.50 -8.45
C MET A 167 3.83 -26.88 -7.15
N HIS A 168 2.52 -26.75 -7.08
CA HIS A 168 1.71 -27.16 -5.92
C HIS A 168 1.99 -28.62 -5.55
N LYS A 169 1.90 -29.54 -6.54
CA LYS A 169 2.18 -30.97 -6.32
C LYS A 169 3.61 -31.24 -5.87
N ALA A 170 4.59 -30.53 -6.48
CA ALA A 170 5.99 -30.67 -6.10
C ALA A 170 6.22 -30.24 -4.65
N MET A 171 5.69 -29.09 -4.24
CA MET A 171 5.80 -28.61 -2.87
C MET A 171 5.13 -29.56 -1.88
N GLU A 172 3.92 -30.04 -2.18
CA GLU A 172 3.21 -31.01 -1.34
C GLU A 172 4.00 -32.32 -1.18
N SER A 173 4.63 -32.79 -2.26
CA SER A 173 5.45 -34.02 -2.21
C SER A 173 6.72 -33.90 -1.37
N VAL A 174 7.34 -32.71 -1.34
CA VAL A 174 8.58 -32.44 -0.59
C VAL A 174 8.29 -32.18 0.89
N TRP A 175 7.29 -31.36 1.19
CA TRP A 175 7.01 -30.96 2.58
C TRP A 175 5.90 -31.76 3.28
N GLY A 176 5.24 -32.67 2.58
CA GLY A 176 4.18 -33.50 3.15
C GLY A 176 2.92 -32.74 3.54
N MET A 177 2.82 -31.47 3.13
CA MET A 177 1.67 -30.62 3.41
C MET A 177 1.30 -29.77 2.21
N ARG A 178 0.01 -29.51 2.05
CA ARG A 178 -0.52 -28.69 0.98
C ARG A 178 -0.06 -27.25 1.13
N PRO A 179 0.56 -26.62 0.10
CA PRO A 179 0.95 -25.22 0.13
C PRO A 179 -0.26 -24.30 0.16
N PHE A 180 -0.06 -23.10 0.70
CA PHE A 180 -1.07 -22.04 0.72
C PHE A 180 -0.88 -21.12 -0.47
N TYR A 181 -1.98 -20.59 -0.98
CA TYR A 181 -1.97 -19.47 -1.91
C TYR A 181 -2.17 -18.18 -1.14
N ARG A 182 -1.32 -17.21 -1.44
CA ARG A 182 -1.33 -15.90 -0.80
C ARG A 182 -1.35 -14.82 -1.87
N ARG A 183 -2.16 -13.79 -1.67
CA ARG A 183 -1.96 -12.51 -2.35
C ARG A 183 -1.05 -11.66 -1.50
N GLU A 184 -0.22 -10.86 -2.15
CA GLU A 184 0.74 -10.01 -1.48
C GLU A 184 0.76 -8.63 -2.14
N GLY A 185 0.78 -7.55 -1.31
CA GLY A 185 0.83 -6.18 -1.80
C GLY A 185 2.21 -5.76 -2.34
N GLY A 186 3.24 -6.56 -2.09
CA GLY A 186 4.56 -6.37 -2.69
C GLY A 186 4.56 -6.79 -4.15
N SER A 187 4.59 -5.83 -5.08
CA SER A 187 4.63 -6.13 -6.51
C SER A 187 6.07 -6.30 -6.99
N ILE A 188 6.30 -7.33 -7.82
CA ILE A 188 7.54 -7.50 -8.58
C ILE A 188 7.27 -7.04 -10.00
N GLY A 189 7.70 -5.81 -10.34
CA GLY A 189 7.42 -5.20 -11.64
C GLY A 189 7.84 -6.05 -12.83
N ALA A 190 8.94 -6.80 -12.71
CA ALA A 190 9.40 -7.73 -13.75
C ALA A 190 8.37 -8.81 -14.10
N VAL A 191 7.62 -9.32 -13.13
CA VAL A 191 6.56 -10.33 -13.35
C VAL A 191 5.45 -9.76 -14.23
N ALA A 192 4.96 -8.56 -13.88
CA ALA A 192 3.94 -7.89 -14.68
C ALA A 192 4.43 -7.57 -16.10
N MET A 193 5.70 -7.15 -16.25
CA MET A 193 6.30 -6.90 -17.55
C MET A 193 6.42 -8.18 -18.39
N LEU A 194 6.83 -9.30 -17.80
CA LEU A 194 6.89 -10.59 -18.49
C LEU A 194 5.50 -11.03 -18.97
N GLN A 195 4.48 -10.88 -18.13
CA GLN A 195 3.10 -11.18 -18.52
C GLN A 195 2.62 -10.28 -19.68
N GLN A 196 2.90 -8.98 -19.62
CA GLN A 196 2.41 -8.02 -20.61
C GLN A 196 3.18 -8.07 -21.93
N ILE A 197 4.50 -8.21 -21.89
CA ILE A 197 5.35 -8.12 -23.08
C ILE A 197 5.52 -9.48 -23.76
N CYS A 198 5.75 -10.53 -22.96
CA CYS A 198 6.03 -11.87 -23.47
C CYS A 198 4.79 -12.76 -23.57
N GLY A 199 3.66 -12.34 -22.98
CA GLY A 199 2.44 -13.16 -22.93
C GLY A 199 2.61 -14.45 -22.13
N VAL A 200 3.57 -14.49 -21.18
CA VAL A 200 3.86 -15.66 -20.36
C VAL A 200 3.44 -15.40 -18.91
N GLU A 201 2.87 -16.41 -18.28
CA GLU A 201 2.56 -16.37 -16.86
C GLU A 201 3.75 -16.82 -16.01
N SER A 202 3.91 -16.21 -14.84
CA SER A 202 4.94 -16.56 -13.88
C SER A 202 4.33 -17.32 -12.71
N VAL A 203 5.01 -18.38 -12.28
CA VAL A 203 4.69 -19.08 -11.03
C VAL A 203 5.54 -18.48 -9.92
N LEU A 204 4.88 -17.81 -8.97
CA LEU A 204 5.57 -17.17 -7.84
C LEU A 204 5.64 -18.14 -6.67
N VAL A 205 6.85 -18.38 -6.20
CA VAL A 205 7.13 -19.25 -5.05
C VAL A 205 8.03 -18.51 -4.08
N GLY A 206 7.63 -18.45 -2.81
CA GLY A 206 8.42 -17.85 -1.73
C GLY A 206 8.91 -18.93 -0.77
N MET A 207 10.18 -18.84 -0.36
CA MET A 207 10.80 -19.69 0.66
C MET A 207 11.31 -18.88 1.86
N GLY A 208 11.10 -17.56 1.84
CA GLY A 208 11.50 -16.70 2.94
C GLY A 208 10.58 -16.81 4.14
N LEU A 209 11.16 -16.63 5.31
CA LEU A 209 10.46 -16.58 6.60
C LEU A 209 10.31 -15.13 7.07
N PRO A 210 9.33 -14.82 7.92
CA PRO A 210 9.21 -13.48 8.52
C PRO A 210 10.46 -13.03 9.27
N SER A 211 11.23 -14.00 9.82
CA SER A 211 12.48 -13.75 10.55
C SER A 211 13.67 -13.42 9.67
N ASP A 212 13.56 -13.50 8.36
CA ASP A 212 14.70 -13.32 7.43
C ASP A 212 15.10 -11.84 7.25
N ASN A 213 14.45 -10.91 7.92
CA ASN A 213 14.74 -9.46 7.88
C ASN A 213 14.74 -8.89 6.47
N VAL A 214 13.79 -9.28 5.62
CA VAL A 214 13.68 -8.84 4.23
C VAL A 214 13.70 -7.32 4.12
N HIS A 215 14.57 -6.78 3.25
CA HIS A 215 14.82 -5.34 3.04
C HIS A 215 15.39 -4.60 4.28
N SER A 216 16.02 -5.33 5.20
CA SER A 216 16.59 -4.81 6.44
C SER A 216 18.05 -5.23 6.62
N PRO A 217 18.82 -4.59 7.52
CA PRO A 217 20.14 -5.08 7.88
C PRO A 217 20.09 -6.53 8.36
N ASN A 218 21.13 -7.32 8.01
CA ASN A 218 21.24 -8.75 8.30
C ASN A 218 20.13 -9.62 7.65
N GLU A 219 19.65 -9.22 6.47
CA GLU A 219 18.78 -10.08 5.67
C GLU A 219 19.48 -11.43 5.42
N HIS A 220 18.76 -12.52 5.62
CA HIS A 220 19.29 -13.87 5.50
C HIS A 220 18.21 -14.84 5.01
N LEU A 221 18.64 -16.01 4.57
CA LEU A 221 17.79 -17.15 4.21
C LEU A 221 18.16 -18.33 5.11
N HIS A 222 17.19 -18.95 5.72
CA HIS A 222 17.37 -20.24 6.41
C HIS A 222 17.48 -21.35 5.38
N LEU A 223 18.55 -22.15 5.47
CA LEU A 223 18.82 -23.32 4.63
C LEU A 223 18.36 -24.61 5.30
#